data_96a704dc42c14a5adc24027ac7d8cdc5
#
_entry.id   96a704dc42c14a5adc24027ac7d8cdc5
#
_cell.length_a   1.000
_cell.length_b   1.000
_cell.length_c   1.000
_cell.angle_alpha   90.00
_cell.angle_beta   90.00
_cell.angle_gamma   90.00
#
_symmetry.space_group_name_H-M   'P 1'
#
loop_
_entity.id
_entity.type
_entity.pdbx_description
1 polymer ?
#
loop_
_entity_poly.entity_id
_entity_poly.type
_entity_poly.pdbx_seq_one_letter_code
_entity_poly.pdbx_strand_id
1 'polypeptide(L)'
;MPIREKRRSALVLAGLTAFHVLLISIQVPRGAEKSLFERSVFFLFSPVQRAVSGGVRGVESLWNGYIDLRGVRSENQKLKKDIFFLNQDLRFLEDRLRFFRSEAQLRENLADFRGTIVPARVIGVDSANPNQSIVIDKGRLDGVGKDMAVCDRFGYLVGRTIEPVSLKETMVQLITDKDSSVSVVSAVDRLTGSMTGRSDPVCELRYVLASVTGGRPGEELLTTGYDKIYPPGIRVGRIQSLEKDEASPIFRRILAAPYFRFNTIDVVAVLTERPGGGG
;
A
#
# COMPACT_ATOMS: atom_id res chain seq x y z
N MET A 1 32.07 -72.67 70.09
CA MET A 1 31.10 -71.61 70.44
C MET A 1 29.96 -71.40 69.45
N PRO A 2 29.20 -72.46 69.01
CA PRO A 2 28.10 -72.18 68.04
C PRO A 2 26.69 -72.37 68.61
N ILE A 3 26.53 -72.62 69.97
CA ILE A 3 25.22 -72.95 70.50
C ILE A 3 24.42 -71.69 70.92
N ARG A 4 25.09 -70.58 71.11
CA ARG A 4 24.47 -69.34 71.60
C ARG A 4 23.79 -68.48 70.46
N GLU A 5 24.26 -68.59 69.27
CA GLU A 5 23.68 -67.92 68.08
C GLU A 5 22.35 -68.61 67.62
N LYS A 6 22.35 -69.95 67.56
CA LYS A 6 21.15 -70.72 67.18
C LYS A 6 19.97 -70.44 68.16
N ARG A 7 20.20 -70.23 69.45
CA ARG A 7 19.15 -69.90 70.39
C ARG A 7 18.61 -68.48 70.20
N ARG A 8 19.45 -67.49 69.78
CA ARG A 8 19.02 -66.14 69.50
C ARG A 8 18.17 -66.10 68.20
N SER A 9 18.59 -66.77 67.17
CA SER A 9 17.83 -66.85 65.90
C SER A 9 16.49 -67.58 66.13
N ALA A 10 16.45 -68.63 66.94
CA ALA A 10 15.20 -69.33 67.24
C ALA A 10 14.24 -68.42 68.08
N LEU A 11 14.77 -67.61 69.03
CA LEU A 11 13.95 -66.67 69.80
C LEU A 11 13.42 -65.53 68.96
N VAL A 12 14.19 -65.05 68.00
CA VAL A 12 13.75 -63.99 67.06
C VAL A 12 12.67 -64.56 66.10
N LEU A 13 12.87 -65.79 65.62
CA LEU A 13 11.89 -66.47 64.77
C LEU A 13 10.60 -66.74 65.52
N ALA A 14 10.68 -67.22 66.81
CA ALA A 14 9.51 -67.43 67.64
C ALA A 14 8.77 -66.13 68.01
N GLY A 15 9.54 -65.01 68.20
CA GLY A 15 8.97 -63.69 68.38
C GLY A 15 8.25 -63.16 67.15
N LEU A 16 8.87 -63.38 65.99
CA LEU A 16 8.28 -62.95 64.68
C LEU A 16 7.01 -63.72 64.31
N THR A 17 7.02 -65.06 64.58
CA THR A 17 5.83 -65.89 64.39
C THR A 17 4.73 -65.57 65.38
N ALA A 18 5.03 -65.33 66.68
CA ALA A 18 4.07 -64.91 67.71
C ALA A 18 3.48 -63.52 67.31
N PHE A 19 4.28 -62.60 66.81
CA PHE A 19 3.84 -61.29 66.33
C PHE A 19 2.91 -61.42 65.11
N HIS A 20 3.22 -62.34 64.19
CA HIS A 20 2.37 -62.59 63.01
C HIS A 20 1.03 -63.20 63.40
N VAL A 21 1.04 -64.16 64.30
CA VAL A 21 -0.19 -64.81 64.88
C VAL A 21 -1.05 -63.79 65.62
N LEU A 22 -0.43 -62.86 66.35
CA LEU A 22 -1.09 -61.77 67.03
C LEU A 22 -1.70 -60.77 66.01
N LEU A 23 -0.99 -60.46 64.94
CA LEU A 23 -1.53 -59.65 63.86
C LEU A 23 -2.71 -60.32 63.20
N ILE A 24 -2.62 -61.59 62.84
CA ILE A 24 -3.72 -62.37 62.29
C ILE A 24 -4.91 -62.49 63.27
N SER A 25 -4.67 -62.66 64.52
CA SER A 25 -5.72 -62.73 65.60
C SER A 25 -6.48 -61.43 65.76
N ILE A 26 -5.82 -60.27 65.52
CA ILE A 26 -6.44 -58.95 65.49
C ILE A 26 -7.24 -58.73 64.24
N GLN A 27 -6.88 -59.41 63.15
CA GLN A 27 -7.49 -59.27 61.81
C GLN A 27 -8.76 -60.12 61.62
N VAL A 28 -9.07 -61.06 62.58
CA VAL A 28 -10.29 -61.88 62.46
C VAL A 28 -11.49 -61.06 62.94
N PRO A 29 -12.42 -60.70 62.12
CA PRO A 29 -13.58 -59.89 62.53
C PRO A 29 -14.51 -60.74 63.37
N ARG A 30 -14.60 -60.45 64.69
CA ARG A 30 -15.62 -60.96 65.57
C ARG A 30 -16.79 -59.98 65.64
N GLY A 31 -17.81 -60.28 64.83
CA GLY A 31 -19.08 -59.54 64.89
C GLY A 31 -19.15 -58.29 64.01
N ALA A 32 -20.34 -57.90 63.72
CA ALA A 32 -20.76 -56.90 62.70
C ALA A 32 -20.41 -55.43 63.00
N GLU A 33 -19.33 -55.14 63.68
CA GLU A 33 -18.82 -53.77 63.88
C GLU A 33 -17.48 -53.62 63.10
N LYS A 34 -17.45 -52.67 62.19
CA LYS A 34 -16.25 -52.32 61.40
C LYS A 34 -15.13 -52.01 62.41
N SER A 35 -14.02 -52.75 62.29
CA SER A 35 -12.83 -52.59 63.12
C SER A 35 -12.36 -51.14 63.16
N LEU A 36 -12.04 -50.62 64.35
CA LEU A 36 -11.45 -49.29 64.54
C LEU A 36 -10.19 -49.10 63.70
N PHE A 37 -9.52 -50.16 63.34
CA PHE A 37 -8.34 -50.18 62.44
C PHE A 37 -8.69 -49.87 61.03
N GLU A 38 -9.77 -50.42 60.47
CA GLU A 38 -10.28 -50.11 59.18
C GLU A 38 -10.67 -48.63 59.02
N ARG A 39 -11.26 -48.10 60.07
CA ARG A 39 -11.65 -46.67 60.14
C ARG A 39 -10.44 -45.74 60.18
N SER A 40 -9.38 -46.14 60.92
CA SER A 40 -8.14 -45.38 61.01
C SER A 40 -7.32 -45.41 59.72
N VAL A 41 -7.24 -46.56 59.07
CA VAL A 41 -6.57 -46.71 57.80
C VAL A 41 -7.30 -45.93 56.65
N PHE A 42 -8.62 -45.99 56.61
CA PHE A 42 -9.42 -45.22 55.66
C PHE A 42 -9.29 -43.72 55.89
N PHE A 43 -9.22 -43.27 57.18
CA PHE A 43 -9.08 -41.85 57.47
C PHE A 43 -7.70 -41.29 57.05
N LEU A 44 -6.65 -42.11 57.16
CA LEU A 44 -5.29 -41.72 56.84
C LEU A 44 -5.05 -41.75 55.27
N PHE A 45 -5.67 -42.68 54.57
CA PHE A 45 -5.50 -42.86 53.13
C PHE A 45 -6.45 -42.02 52.28
N SER A 46 -7.63 -41.68 52.82
CA SER A 46 -8.63 -40.86 52.10
C SER A 46 -8.12 -39.46 51.66
N PRO A 47 -7.36 -38.69 52.47
CA PRO A 47 -6.83 -37.40 52.04
C PRO A 47 -5.73 -37.56 51.00
N VAL A 48 -4.91 -38.62 51.06
CA VAL A 48 -3.84 -38.90 50.09
C VAL A 48 -4.44 -39.22 48.72
N GLN A 49 -5.48 -40.04 48.70
CA GLN A 49 -6.16 -40.42 47.44
C GLN A 49 -6.88 -39.21 46.81
N ARG A 50 -7.44 -38.31 47.61
CA ARG A 50 -8.03 -37.03 47.09
C ARG A 50 -6.97 -36.07 46.63
N ALA A 51 -5.82 -35.99 47.28
CA ALA A 51 -4.71 -35.14 46.85
C ALA A 51 -4.08 -35.62 45.56
N VAL A 52 -3.90 -36.93 45.39
CA VAL A 52 -3.37 -37.52 44.14
C VAL A 52 -4.35 -37.35 42.98
N SER A 53 -5.63 -37.64 43.17
CA SER A 53 -6.65 -37.49 42.13
C SER A 53 -6.94 -36.02 41.77
N GLY A 54 -6.79 -35.10 42.75
CA GLY A 54 -6.86 -33.65 42.48
C GLY A 54 -5.62 -33.12 41.77
N GLY A 55 -4.43 -33.61 42.13
CA GLY A 55 -3.18 -33.24 41.51
C GLY A 55 -3.09 -33.66 40.02
N VAL A 56 -3.51 -34.90 39.73
CA VAL A 56 -3.50 -35.41 38.32
C VAL A 56 -4.45 -34.60 37.43
N ARG A 57 -5.65 -34.28 37.89
CA ARG A 57 -6.59 -33.42 37.12
C ARG A 57 -6.09 -31.98 36.98
N GLY A 58 -5.42 -31.47 38.01
CA GLY A 58 -4.79 -30.13 37.95
C GLY A 58 -3.67 -30.06 36.91
N VAL A 59 -2.81 -31.09 36.86
CA VAL A 59 -1.73 -31.18 35.88
C VAL A 59 -2.28 -31.40 34.47
N GLU A 60 -3.31 -32.23 34.29
CA GLU A 60 -3.96 -32.41 32.99
C GLU A 60 -4.60 -31.13 32.47
N SER A 61 -5.28 -30.37 33.29
CA SER A 61 -5.90 -29.10 32.90
C SER A 61 -4.86 -28.02 32.58
N LEU A 62 -3.76 -27.96 33.28
CA LEU A 62 -2.65 -27.04 32.98
C LEU A 62 -1.91 -27.44 31.71
N TRP A 63 -1.72 -28.74 31.50
CA TRP A 63 -1.06 -29.29 30.31
C TRP A 63 -1.89 -29.06 29.03
N ASN A 64 -3.18 -29.35 29.10
CA ASN A 64 -4.11 -29.07 27.99
C ASN A 64 -4.22 -27.57 27.70
N GLY A 65 -4.32 -26.75 28.75
CA GLY A 65 -4.32 -25.28 28.61
C GLY A 65 -3.04 -24.75 28.00
N TYR A 66 -1.87 -25.34 28.31
CA TYR A 66 -0.59 -24.93 27.72
C TYR A 66 -0.45 -25.33 26.25
N ILE A 67 -0.93 -26.53 25.89
CA ILE A 67 -0.93 -27.00 24.49
C ILE A 67 -1.91 -26.17 23.65
N ASP A 68 -3.11 -25.91 24.16
CA ASP A 68 -4.11 -25.06 23.52
C ASP A 68 -3.59 -23.62 23.31
N LEU A 69 -2.92 -23.05 24.32
CA LEU A 69 -2.31 -21.72 24.18
C LEU A 69 -1.21 -21.68 23.09
N ARG A 70 -0.44 -22.75 22.92
CA ARG A 70 0.55 -22.84 21.83
C ARG A 70 -0.14 -22.97 20.48
N GLY A 71 -1.20 -23.77 20.39
CA GLY A 71 -2.04 -23.90 19.20
C GLY A 71 -2.65 -22.58 18.80
N VAL A 72 -3.32 -21.91 19.73
CA VAL A 72 -3.93 -20.58 19.52
C VAL A 72 -2.89 -19.51 19.13
N ARG A 73 -1.70 -19.55 19.74
CA ARG A 73 -0.63 -18.62 19.38
C ARG A 73 -0.11 -18.84 17.95
N SER A 74 0.07 -20.09 17.55
CA SER A 74 0.46 -20.46 16.20
C SER A 74 -0.60 -20.05 15.18
N GLU A 75 -1.87 -20.35 15.46
CA GLU A 75 -3.01 -19.97 14.65
C GLU A 75 -3.15 -18.43 14.53
N ASN A 76 -3.00 -17.72 15.64
CA ASN A 76 -3.01 -16.25 15.66
C ASN A 76 -1.88 -15.66 14.80
N GLN A 77 -0.68 -16.27 14.84
CA GLN A 77 0.42 -15.86 13.96
C GLN A 77 0.12 -16.15 12.48
N LYS A 78 -0.50 -17.28 12.18
CA LYS A 78 -0.91 -17.64 10.82
C LYS A 78 -1.98 -16.67 10.33
N LEU A 79 -3.03 -16.45 11.12
CA LEU A 79 -4.10 -15.50 10.79
C LEU A 79 -3.57 -14.07 10.56
N LYS A 80 -2.62 -13.61 11.37
CA LYS A 80 -1.96 -12.31 11.16
C LYS A 80 -1.20 -12.24 9.83
N LYS A 81 -0.52 -13.32 9.44
CA LYS A 81 0.14 -13.41 8.14
C LYS A 81 -0.88 -13.42 7.00
N ASP A 82 -1.94 -14.20 7.14
CA ASP A 82 -2.99 -14.29 6.13
C ASP A 82 -3.69 -12.92 5.94
N ILE A 83 -3.99 -12.21 7.05
CA ILE A 83 -4.52 -10.85 7.01
C ILE A 83 -3.54 -9.90 6.32
N PHE A 84 -2.24 -10.02 6.61
CA PHE A 84 -1.22 -9.18 5.97
C PHE A 84 -1.19 -9.40 4.44
N PHE A 85 -1.16 -10.65 3.97
CA PHE A 85 -1.17 -10.95 2.54
C PHE A 85 -2.48 -10.54 1.88
N LEU A 86 -3.61 -10.81 2.54
CA LEU A 86 -4.92 -10.40 2.02
C LEU A 86 -5.04 -8.88 1.86
N ASN A 87 -4.54 -8.11 2.83
CA ASN A 87 -4.48 -6.66 2.73
C ASN A 87 -3.54 -6.18 1.60
N GLN A 88 -2.45 -6.90 1.35
CA GLN A 88 -1.56 -6.60 0.23
C GLN A 88 -2.24 -6.86 -1.11
N ASP A 89 -2.94 -7.98 -1.24
CA ASP A 89 -3.71 -8.32 -2.45
C ASP A 89 -4.85 -7.31 -2.69
N LEU A 90 -5.56 -6.91 -1.63
CA LEU A 90 -6.58 -5.87 -1.73
C LEU A 90 -6.02 -4.55 -2.26
N ARG A 91 -4.89 -4.07 -1.74
CA ARG A 91 -4.23 -2.85 -2.22
C ARG A 91 -3.84 -2.98 -3.70
N PHE A 92 -3.28 -4.11 -4.09
CA PHE A 92 -2.91 -4.36 -5.47
C PHE A 92 -4.12 -4.35 -6.42
N LEU A 93 -5.24 -4.95 -6.00
CA LEU A 93 -6.49 -4.92 -6.77
C LEU A 93 -7.10 -3.52 -6.84
N GLU A 94 -7.08 -2.78 -5.73
CA GLU A 94 -7.54 -1.39 -5.71
C GLU A 94 -6.73 -0.49 -6.65
N ASP A 95 -5.39 -0.64 -6.66
CA ASP A 95 -4.52 0.13 -7.56
C ASP A 95 -4.79 -0.22 -9.04
N ARG A 96 -5.02 -1.51 -9.34
CA ARG A 96 -5.43 -1.92 -10.69
C ARG A 96 -6.78 -1.32 -11.09
N LEU A 97 -7.76 -1.36 -10.20
CA LEU A 97 -9.08 -0.78 -10.45
C LEU A 97 -9.00 0.74 -10.67
N ARG A 98 -8.17 1.45 -9.90
CA ARG A 98 -7.91 2.88 -10.10
C ARG A 98 -7.33 3.15 -11.49
N PHE A 99 -6.33 2.36 -11.89
CA PHE A 99 -5.73 2.48 -13.22
C PHE A 99 -6.76 2.28 -14.33
N PHE A 100 -7.56 1.22 -14.30
CA PHE A 100 -8.59 0.97 -15.32
C PHE A 100 -9.66 2.06 -15.36
N ARG A 101 -10.07 2.59 -14.21
CA ARG A 101 -11.01 3.71 -14.14
C ARG A 101 -10.41 4.98 -14.74
N SER A 102 -9.15 5.27 -14.43
CA SER A 102 -8.43 6.43 -14.98
C SER A 102 -8.27 6.29 -16.50
N GLU A 103 -7.95 5.09 -17.00
CA GLU A 103 -7.86 4.82 -18.44
C GLU A 103 -9.22 5.00 -19.15
N ALA A 104 -10.30 4.48 -18.57
CA ALA A 104 -11.65 4.64 -19.12
C ALA A 104 -12.05 6.12 -19.19
N GLN A 105 -11.83 6.87 -18.12
CA GLN A 105 -12.11 8.30 -18.03
C GLN A 105 -11.26 9.11 -19.05
N LEU A 106 -10.00 8.72 -19.23
CA LEU A 106 -9.09 9.32 -20.16
C LEU A 106 -9.60 9.14 -21.60
N ARG A 107 -10.03 7.94 -21.98
CA ARG A 107 -10.61 7.66 -23.30
C ARG A 107 -11.89 8.45 -23.55
N GLU A 108 -12.73 8.63 -22.54
CA GLU A 108 -13.95 9.43 -22.61
C GLU A 108 -13.63 10.92 -22.82
N ASN A 109 -12.70 11.47 -22.03
CA ASN A 109 -12.32 12.89 -22.09
C ASN A 109 -11.52 13.25 -23.36
N LEU A 110 -10.90 12.29 -24.01
CA LEU A 110 -10.15 12.44 -25.26
C LEU A 110 -10.87 11.79 -26.46
N ALA A 111 -12.18 11.54 -26.37
CA ALA A 111 -12.96 10.89 -27.44
C ALA A 111 -12.93 11.65 -28.76
N ASP A 112 -12.81 12.98 -28.72
CA ASP A 112 -12.70 13.84 -29.89
C ASP A 112 -11.31 13.85 -30.55
N PHE A 113 -10.32 13.26 -29.86
CA PHE A 113 -8.97 13.14 -30.40
C PHE A 113 -8.92 12.04 -31.45
N ARG A 114 -8.53 12.41 -32.71
CA ARG A 114 -8.52 11.49 -33.85
C ARG A 114 -7.29 10.59 -33.95
N GLY A 115 -6.36 10.69 -33.01
CA GLY A 115 -5.13 9.92 -32.98
C GLY A 115 -5.19 8.70 -32.06
N THR A 116 -4.06 8.03 -31.95
CA THR A 116 -3.89 6.91 -30.99
C THR A 116 -3.53 7.44 -29.62
N ILE A 117 -4.19 6.94 -28.61
CA ILE A 117 -3.98 7.28 -27.21
C ILE A 117 -3.26 6.10 -26.54
N VAL A 118 -2.08 6.32 -25.99
CA VAL A 118 -1.32 5.33 -25.23
C VAL A 118 -1.40 5.68 -23.74
N PRO A 119 -2.21 4.95 -22.94
CA PRO A 119 -2.24 5.15 -21.50
C PRO A 119 -0.92 4.73 -20.88
N ALA A 120 -0.40 5.52 -19.94
CA ALA A 120 0.85 5.29 -19.26
C ALA A 120 0.75 5.61 -17.77
N ARG A 121 1.52 4.91 -16.93
CA ARG A 121 1.69 5.25 -15.53
C ARG A 121 2.88 6.14 -15.32
N VAL A 122 2.76 7.05 -14.37
CA VAL A 122 3.92 7.78 -13.86
C VAL A 122 4.66 6.86 -12.87
N ILE A 123 5.91 6.53 -13.21
CA ILE A 123 6.77 5.63 -12.42
C ILE A 123 7.92 6.35 -11.73
N GLY A 124 8.17 7.58 -12.10
CA GLY A 124 9.23 8.39 -11.52
C GLY A 124 8.96 9.88 -11.62
N VAL A 125 9.59 10.62 -10.73
CA VAL A 125 9.53 12.06 -10.62
C VAL A 125 10.93 12.56 -10.34
N ASP A 126 11.33 13.65 -10.96
CA ASP A 126 12.59 14.31 -10.58
C ASP A 126 12.46 14.89 -9.16
N SER A 127 13.14 14.24 -8.20
CA SER A 127 13.06 14.64 -6.79
C SER A 127 13.71 16.01 -6.50
N ALA A 128 14.63 16.46 -7.37
CA ALA A 128 15.28 17.74 -7.24
C ALA A 128 14.40 18.89 -7.77
N ASN A 129 13.66 18.58 -8.86
CA ASN A 129 12.80 19.55 -9.55
C ASN A 129 11.47 18.89 -9.98
N PRO A 130 10.55 18.66 -9.05
CA PRO A 130 9.33 17.91 -9.34
C PRO A 130 8.40 18.59 -10.35
N ASN A 131 8.56 19.89 -10.59
CA ASN A 131 7.77 20.65 -11.58
C ASN A 131 8.39 20.65 -12.99
N GLN A 132 9.48 19.90 -13.22
CA GLN A 132 10.17 19.90 -14.51
C GLN A 132 9.90 18.66 -15.34
N SER A 133 10.00 17.47 -14.76
CA SER A 133 9.82 16.22 -15.50
C SER A 133 9.30 15.06 -14.68
N ILE A 134 8.66 14.13 -15.38
CA ILE A 134 8.21 12.83 -14.88
C ILE A 134 8.69 11.73 -15.81
N VAL A 135 8.72 10.50 -15.32
CA VAL A 135 9.02 9.29 -16.10
C VAL A 135 7.76 8.42 -16.17
N ILE A 136 7.45 7.93 -17.36
CA ILE A 136 6.30 7.05 -17.62
C ILE A 136 6.74 5.65 -18.04
N ASP A 137 5.88 4.63 -17.77
CA ASP A 137 6.09 3.20 -18.05
C ASP A 137 5.82 2.80 -19.52
N LYS A 138 5.95 3.73 -20.45
CA LYS A 138 5.74 3.53 -21.87
C LYS A 138 6.91 4.08 -22.69
N GLY A 139 7.31 3.33 -23.72
CA GLY A 139 8.45 3.68 -24.56
C GLY A 139 8.25 3.34 -26.04
N ARG A 140 9.37 3.14 -26.75
CA ARG A 140 9.36 2.86 -28.19
C ARG A 140 8.57 1.60 -28.56
N LEU A 141 8.55 0.59 -27.69
CA LEU A 141 7.76 -0.64 -27.93
C LEU A 141 6.25 -0.38 -27.90
N ASP A 142 5.83 0.68 -27.23
CA ASP A 142 4.42 1.09 -27.14
C ASP A 142 4.06 2.15 -28.19
N GLY A 143 4.96 2.48 -29.12
CA GLY A 143 4.79 3.53 -30.13
C GLY A 143 5.04 4.95 -29.62
N VAL A 144 5.64 5.10 -28.41
CA VAL A 144 5.99 6.41 -27.88
C VAL A 144 7.31 6.88 -28.45
N GLY A 145 7.31 8.09 -28.98
CA GLY A 145 8.48 8.78 -29.52
C GLY A 145 8.70 10.12 -28.81
N LYS A 146 9.64 10.89 -29.33
CA LYS A 146 9.92 12.25 -28.87
C LYS A 146 8.85 13.24 -29.38
N ASP A 147 8.64 14.33 -28.65
CA ASP A 147 7.76 15.44 -29.00
C ASP A 147 6.29 15.02 -29.20
N MET A 148 5.81 14.10 -28.40
CA MET A 148 4.41 13.70 -28.31
C MET A 148 3.72 14.40 -27.16
N ALA A 149 2.51 14.90 -27.35
CA ALA A 149 1.72 15.53 -26.30
C ALA A 149 1.31 14.53 -25.25
N VAL A 150 1.32 14.96 -23.98
CA VAL A 150 0.92 14.16 -22.84
C VAL A 150 -0.17 14.88 -22.08
N CYS A 151 -1.31 14.20 -21.85
CA CYS A 151 -2.46 14.71 -21.12
C CYS A 151 -2.72 13.89 -19.86
N ASP A 152 -3.37 14.50 -18.86
CA ASP A 152 -3.86 13.78 -17.70
C ASP A 152 -5.20 13.05 -17.99
N ARG A 153 -5.73 12.32 -16.99
CA ARG A 153 -7.00 11.60 -17.10
C ARG A 153 -8.22 12.49 -17.39
N PHE A 154 -8.11 13.79 -17.16
CA PHE A 154 -9.17 14.77 -17.47
C PHE A 154 -9.03 15.39 -18.85
N GLY A 155 -8.01 15.00 -19.63
CA GLY A 155 -7.69 15.57 -20.95
C GLY A 155 -6.96 16.91 -20.88
N TYR A 156 -6.42 17.30 -19.72
CA TYR A 156 -5.63 18.50 -19.57
C TYR A 156 -4.18 18.27 -19.98
N LEU A 157 -3.57 19.25 -20.63
CA LEU A 157 -2.18 19.17 -21.04
C LEU A 157 -1.25 19.12 -19.84
N VAL A 158 -0.39 18.11 -19.80
CA VAL A 158 0.65 17.90 -18.78
C VAL A 158 2.01 18.33 -19.31
N GLY A 159 2.32 17.97 -20.56
CA GLY A 159 3.63 18.20 -21.14
C GLY A 159 3.84 17.51 -22.47
N ARG A 160 5.10 17.22 -22.77
CA ARG A 160 5.51 16.46 -23.96
C ARG A 160 6.58 15.44 -23.62
N THR A 161 6.66 14.38 -24.41
CA THR A 161 7.76 13.43 -24.33
C THR A 161 9.07 14.04 -24.83
N ILE A 162 10.18 13.78 -24.13
CA ILE A 162 11.52 14.25 -24.50
C ILE A 162 12.52 13.09 -24.47
N GLU A 163 13.69 13.29 -25.03
CA GLU A 163 14.82 12.35 -24.88
C GLU A 163 15.31 12.30 -23.40
N PRO A 164 15.73 11.13 -22.90
CA PRO A 164 15.83 9.86 -23.62
C PRO A 164 14.49 9.12 -23.68
N VAL A 165 14.18 8.54 -24.86
CA VAL A 165 13.08 7.60 -25.07
C VAL A 165 13.67 6.18 -25.07
N SER A 166 13.45 5.43 -24.01
CA SER A 166 13.89 4.05 -23.88
C SER A 166 12.91 3.08 -24.55
N LEU A 167 13.19 1.76 -24.49
CA LEU A 167 12.27 0.76 -25.04
C LEU A 167 10.93 0.70 -24.30
N LYS A 168 10.94 0.88 -22.96
CA LYS A 168 9.77 0.74 -22.09
C LYS A 168 9.46 1.96 -21.25
N GLU A 169 10.30 2.98 -21.27
CA GLU A 169 10.17 4.17 -20.41
C GLU A 169 10.47 5.42 -21.22
N THR A 170 9.84 6.51 -20.87
CA THR A 170 10.04 7.81 -21.54
C THR A 170 9.98 8.92 -20.50
N MET A 171 10.84 9.93 -20.68
CA MET A 171 10.79 11.15 -19.91
C MET A 171 9.78 12.11 -20.52
N VAL A 172 8.99 12.76 -19.67
CA VAL A 172 8.01 13.78 -20.06
C VAL A 172 8.41 15.10 -19.42
N GLN A 173 8.66 16.10 -20.23
CA GLN A 173 8.84 17.49 -19.81
C GLN A 173 7.49 18.11 -19.50
N LEU A 174 7.32 18.63 -18.29
CA LEU A 174 6.09 19.28 -17.86
C LEU A 174 5.98 20.70 -18.46
N ILE A 175 4.75 21.19 -18.66
CA ILE A 175 4.53 22.58 -19.11
C ILE A 175 4.94 23.61 -18.06
N THR A 176 5.16 23.20 -16.83
CA THR A 176 5.69 24.04 -15.72
C THR A 176 7.21 24.17 -15.72
N ASP A 177 7.90 23.37 -16.53
CA ASP A 177 9.35 23.52 -16.71
C ASP A 177 9.67 24.86 -17.40
N LYS A 178 10.70 25.54 -16.91
CA LYS A 178 11.19 26.82 -17.46
C LYS A 178 11.61 26.75 -18.94
N ASP A 179 12.06 25.57 -19.37
CA ASP A 179 12.49 25.30 -20.76
C ASP A 179 11.34 24.75 -21.63
N SER A 180 10.12 24.67 -21.05
CA SER A 180 8.90 24.30 -21.79
C SER A 180 8.25 25.54 -22.39
N SER A 181 7.71 25.38 -23.60
CA SER A 181 6.93 26.39 -24.29
C SER A 181 5.78 25.76 -25.04
N VAL A 182 4.58 26.28 -24.84
CA VAL A 182 3.34 25.80 -25.45
C VAL A 182 2.62 26.97 -26.10
N SER A 183 2.30 26.85 -27.41
CA SER A 183 1.51 27.85 -28.10
C SER A 183 0.05 27.76 -27.70
N VAL A 184 -0.48 28.80 -27.08
CA VAL A 184 -1.85 28.80 -26.55
C VAL A 184 -2.68 29.95 -27.08
N VAL A 185 -4.00 29.77 -27.02
CA VAL A 185 -5.00 30.79 -27.32
C VAL A 185 -6.05 30.81 -26.23
N SER A 186 -6.51 32.00 -25.86
CA SER A 186 -7.63 32.13 -24.93
C SER A 186 -8.94 31.76 -25.61
N ALA A 187 -9.85 31.14 -24.86
CA ALA A 187 -11.08 30.55 -25.42
C ALA A 187 -12.07 31.62 -25.91
N VAL A 188 -12.15 32.74 -25.24
CA VAL A 188 -13.12 33.80 -25.50
C VAL A 188 -12.52 34.90 -26.39
N ASP A 189 -11.50 35.57 -25.89
CA ASP A 189 -10.94 36.76 -26.51
C ASP A 189 -9.95 36.41 -27.64
N ARG A 190 -9.65 35.11 -27.88
CA ARG A 190 -8.72 34.59 -28.92
C ARG A 190 -7.31 35.18 -28.80
N LEU A 191 -6.94 35.58 -27.57
CA LEU A 191 -5.61 36.10 -27.31
C LEU A 191 -4.58 34.98 -27.45
N THR A 192 -3.62 35.15 -28.37
CA THR A 192 -2.55 34.16 -28.61
C THR A 192 -1.28 34.54 -27.87
N GLY A 193 -0.55 33.54 -27.42
CA GLY A 193 0.75 33.71 -26.78
C GLY A 193 1.49 32.39 -26.58
N SER A 194 2.70 32.48 -26.12
CA SER A 194 3.51 31.31 -25.76
C SER A 194 3.51 31.17 -24.24
N MET A 195 2.95 30.07 -23.74
CA MET A 195 2.95 29.75 -22.31
C MET A 195 4.24 29.01 -21.95
N THR A 196 5.00 29.57 -21.03
CA THR A 196 6.29 29.06 -20.55
C THR A 196 6.19 28.77 -19.07
N GLY A 197 6.75 27.67 -18.60
CA GLY A 197 6.83 27.34 -17.19
C GLY A 197 7.84 28.25 -16.46
N ARG A 198 7.75 28.24 -15.13
CA ARG A 198 8.63 28.99 -14.24
C ARG A 198 9.32 28.11 -13.21
N SER A 199 9.21 26.79 -13.37
CA SER A 199 9.60 25.78 -12.37
C SER A 199 8.83 25.88 -11.05
N ASP A 200 7.70 26.57 -11.07
CA ASP A 200 6.72 26.66 -10.00
C ASP A 200 5.33 26.25 -10.56
N PRO A 201 4.29 26.13 -9.72
CA PRO A 201 2.95 25.76 -10.19
C PRO A 201 2.27 26.77 -11.13
N VAL A 202 2.89 27.92 -11.40
CA VAL A 202 2.35 29.00 -12.24
C VAL A 202 3.19 29.11 -13.50
N CYS A 203 2.52 29.27 -14.64
CA CYS A 203 3.15 29.53 -15.92
C CYS A 203 2.98 30.99 -16.32
N GLU A 204 3.79 31.43 -17.26
CA GLU A 204 3.78 32.79 -17.79
C GLU A 204 3.45 32.78 -19.28
N LEU A 205 2.46 33.57 -19.70
CA LEU A 205 2.18 33.83 -21.12
C LEU A 205 3.05 34.97 -21.59
N ARG A 206 3.89 34.70 -22.56
CA ARG A 206 4.82 35.64 -23.18
C ARG A 206 4.38 35.99 -24.61
N TYR A 207 4.93 37.08 -25.13
CA TYR A 207 4.69 37.56 -26.50
C TYR A 207 3.25 37.98 -26.75
N VAL A 208 2.52 38.37 -25.71
CA VAL A 208 1.18 38.95 -25.86
C VAL A 208 1.32 40.44 -26.05
N LEU A 209 0.89 40.93 -27.21
CA LEU A 209 0.99 42.35 -27.52
C LEU A 209 0.15 43.21 -26.57
N ALA A 210 0.73 44.29 -26.03
CA ALA A 210 0.04 45.20 -25.13
C ALA A 210 -1.13 45.95 -25.78
N SER A 211 -1.11 46.10 -27.14
CA SER A 211 -2.17 46.73 -27.91
C SER A 211 -3.41 45.83 -28.09
N VAL A 212 -3.30 44.50 -27.91
CA VAL A 212 -4.43 43.61 -28.05
C VAL A 212 -5.22 43.66 -26.75
N THR A 213 -6.49 43.99 -26.83
CA THR A 213 -7.43 43.93 -25.69
C THR A 213 -7.91 42.50 -25.49
N GLY A 214 -8.04 42.06 -24.25
CA GLY A 214 -8.51 40.72 -23.92
C GLY A 214 -7.65 40.02 -22.87
N GLY A 215 -7.99 38.78 -22.56
CA GLY A 215 -7.34 37.96 -21.55
C GLY A 215 -7.81 38.32 -20.15
N ARG A 216 -9.00 37.86 -19.76
CA ARG A 216 -9.57 38.14 -18.43
C ARG A 216 -9.14 37.07 -17.43
N PRO A 217 -8.96 37.41 -16.15
CA PRO A 217 -8.77 36.39 -15.12
C PRO A 217 -9.91 35.36 -15.13
N GLY A 218 -9.57 34.07 -15.06
CA GLY A 218 -10.49 32.94 -15.17
C GLY A 218 -10.72 32.40 -16.59
N GLU A 219 -10.29 33.12 -17.63
CA GLU A 219 -10.42 32.69 -19.02
C GLU A 219 -9.55 31.45 -19.30
N GLU A 220 -10.12 30.45 -20.00
CA GLU A 220 -9.44 29.21 -20.36
C GLU A 220 -8.40 29.43 -21.47
N LEU A 221 -7.30 28.67 -21.38
CA LEU A 221 -6.25 28.60 -22.38
C LEU A 221 -6.25 27.23 -23.03
N LEU A 222 -6.24 27.23 -24.36
CA LEU A 222 -6.24 26.05 -25.22
C LEU A 222 -4.97 26.03 -26.08
N THR A 223 -4.48 24.85 -26.44
CA THR A 223 -3.40 24.71 -27.41
C THR A 223 -3.84 25.19 -28.81
N THR A 224 -2.94 25.81 -29.56
CA THR A 224 -3.20 26.28 -30.92
C THR A 224 -2.88 25.25 -31.99
N GLY A 225 -1.96 24.34 -31.72
CA GLY A 225 -1.37 23.45 -32.75
C GLY A 225 -0.23 24.05 -33.57
N TYR A 226 0.11 25.33 -33.40
CA TYR A 226 1.12 26.01 -34.23
C TYR A 226 2.53 25.46 -34.04
N ASP A 227 2.85 24.92 -32.85
CA ASP A 227 4.14 24.28 -32.57
C ASP A 227 4.30 22.89 -33.19
N LYS A 228 3.22 22.31 -33.76
CA LYS A 228 3.19 20.97 -34.37
C LYS A 228 3.55 19.84 -33.39
N ILE A 229 3.54 20.12 -32.10
CA ILE A 229 3.78 19.17 -31.01
C ILE A 229 2.46 18.83 -30.31
N TYR A 230 1.70 19.87 -29.99
CA TYR A 230 0.44 19.73 -29.30
C TYR A 230 -0.73 19.85 -30.26
N PRO A 231 -1.64 18.87 -30.32
CA PRO A 231 -2.90 18.99 -31.05
C PRO A 231 -3.66 20.24 -30.60
N PRO A 232 -4.37 20.91 -31.53
CA PRO A 232 -5.16 22.09 -31.17
C PRO A 232 -6.35 21.74 -30.28
N GLY A 233 -6.74 22.68 -29.40
CA GLY A 233 -7.93 22.56 -28.58
C GLY A 233 -7.76 21.83 -27.25
N ILE A 234 -6.56 21.36 -26.88
CA ILE A 234 -6.29 20.76 -25.59
C ILE A 234 -6.33 21.86 -24.51
N ARG A 235 -7.06 21.64 -23.43
CA ARG A 235 -7.12 22.55 -22.30
C ARG A 235 -5.80 22.55 -21.54
N VAL A 236 -5.22 23.74 -21.34
CA VAL A 236 -3.90 23.90 -20.69
C VAL A 236 -4.05 24.44 -19.27
N GLY A 237 -4.84 25.48 -19.12
CA GLY A 237 -5.01 26.17 -17.85
C GLY A 237 -5.95 27.37 -17.96
N ARG A 238 -5.84 28.27 -17.02
CA ARG A 238 -6.63 29.51 -16.99
C ARG A 238 -5.76 30.71 -16.65
N ILE A 239 -6.13 31.87 -17.18
CA ILE A 239 -5.51 33.15 -16.85
C ILE A 239 -5.76 33.43 -15.36
N GLN A 240 -4.69 33.74 -14.62
CA GLN A 240 -4.75 34.07 -13.21
C GLN A 240 -4.71 35.59 -12.98
N SER A 241 -3.75 36.28 -13.60
CA SER A 241 -3.58 37.72 -13.51
C SER A 241 -2.92 38.30 -14.75
N LEU A 242 -3.15 39.59 -14.98
CA LEU A 242 -2.47 40.35 -16.01
C LEU A 242 -1.56 41.37 -15.33
N GLU A 243 -0.28 41.36 -15.72
CA GLU A 243 0.73 42.23 -15.19
C GLU A 243 1.31 43.07 -16.34
N LYS A 244 1.79 44.28 -16.02
CA LYS A 244 2.58 45.03 -16.99
C LYS A 244 3.97 44.41 -17.07
N ASP A 245 4.46 44.20 -18.27
CA ASP A 245 5.84 43.78 -18.45
C ASP A 245 6.75 45.01 -18.31
N GLU A 246 7.46 45.08 -17.20
CA GLU A 246 8.39 46.22 -16.93
C GLU A 246 9.60 46.18 -17.88
N ALA A 247 9.94 45.02 -18.44
CA ALA A 247 11.05 44.83 -19.37
C ALA A 247 10.71 45.24 -20.78
N SER A 248 9.43 45.27 -21.18
CA SER A 248 9.00 45.62 -22.52
C SER A 248 7.63 46.30 -22.58
N PRO A 249 7.56 47.57 -22.99
CA PRO A 249 6.28 48.25 -23.14
C PRO A 249 5.38 47.69 -24.25
N ILE A 250 5.95 46.88 -25.16
CA ILE A 250 5.22 46.29 -26.31
C ILE A 250 4.44 45.08 -25.92
N PHE A 251 4.88 44.33 -24.89
CA PHE A 251 4.26 43.09 -24.41
C PHE A 251 3.63 43.22 -23.05
N ARG A 252 2.66 42.37 -22.78
CA ARG A 252 2.07 42.18 -21.45
C ARG A 252 2.53 40.84 -20.91
N ARG A 253 2.74 40.79 -19.61
CA ARG A 253 2.96 39.53 -18.86
C ARG A 253 1.63 39.05 -18.32
N ILE A 254 1.29 37.81 -18.61
CA ILE A 254 0.06 37.20 -18.11
C ILE A 254 0.45 35.94 -17.34
N LEU A 255 0.03 35.83 -16.07
CA LEU A 255 0.21 34.63 -15.29
C LEU A 255 -0.97 33.67 -15.53
N ALA A 256 -0.65 32.41 -15.71
CA ALA A 256 -1.61 31.35 -15.97
C ALA A 256 -1.42 30.17 -15.02
N ALA A 257 -2.51 29.67 -14.46
CA ALA A 257 -2.51 28.48 -13.64
C ALA A 257 -2.85 27.25 -14.51
N PRO A 258 -1.95 26.27 -14.63
CA PRO A 258 -2.24 25.00 -15.30
C PRO A 258 -3.41 24.28 -14.63
N TYR A 259 -4.17 23.51 -15.42
CA TYR A 259 -5.24 22.67 -14.85
C TYR A 259 -4.71 21.42 -14.19
N PHE A 260 -3.65 20.82 -14.74
CA PHE A 260 -3.06 19.65 -14.12
C PHE A 260 -2.42 19.98 -12.77
N ARG A 261 -2.47 19.02 -11.86
CA ARG A 261 -1.83 19.13 -10.55
C ARG A 261 -0.81 18.02 -10.41
N PHE A 262 0.44 18.38 -10.24
CA PHE A 262 1.56 17.46 -10.09
C PHE A 262 1.28 16.33 -9.07
N ASN A 263 0.74 16.66 -7.91
CA ASN A 263 0.51 15.70 -6.81
C ASN A 263 -0.58 14.65 -7.08
N THR A 264 -1.30 14.76 -8.21
CA THR A 264 -2.43 13.87 -8.54
C THR A 264 -2.25 13.15 -9.87
N ILE A 265 -1.08 13.30 -10.50
CA ILE A 265 -0.77 12.64 -11.78
C ILE A 265 -0.23 11.25 -11.48
N ASP A 266 -1.07 10.24 -11.58
CA ASP A 266 -0.74 8.81 -11.49
C ASP A 266 -0.83 8.12 -12.85
N VAL A 267 -1.73 8.58 -13.73
CA VAL A 267 -1.96 8.06 -15.06
C VAL A 267 -2.04 9.22 -16.05
N VAL A 268 -1.37 9.05 -17.18
CA VAL A 268 -1.35 10.01 -18.29
C VAL A 268 -1.64 9.32 -19.61
N ALA A 269 -1.98 10.11 -20.62
CA ALA A 269 -2.13 9.68 -22.01
C ALA A 269 -1.05 10.30 -22.88
N VAL A 270 -0.33 9.47 -23.60
CA VAL A 270 0.53 9.95 -24.69
C VAL A 270 -0.28 9.95 -25.99
N LEU A 271 -0.35 11.10 -26.66
CA LEU A 271 -1.04 11.27 -27.93
C LEU A 271 -0.04 11.01 -29.06
N THR A 272 -0.17 9.87 -29.76
CA THR A 272 0.88 9.38 -30.65
C THR A 272 0.76 9.86 -32.11
N GLU A 273 -0.36 10.43 -32.51
CA GLU A 273 -0.45 11.08 -33.83
C GLU A 273 -0.06 12.56 -33.72
N ARG A 274 0.88 12.95 -34.58
CA ARG A 274 1.25 14.37 -34.75
C ARG A 274 0.18 15.07 -35.57
N PRO A 275 -0.28 16.27 -35.17
CA PRO A 275 -1.15 17.06 -36.03
C PRO A 275 -0.38 17.42 -37.31
N GLY A 276 -0.79 16.87 -38.45
CA GLY A 276 -0.23 17.19 -39.75
C GLY A 276 0.67 16.17 -40.42
N GLY A 277 0.69 14.91 -39.97
CA GLY A 277 1.36 13.80 -40.63
C GLY A 277 0.51 13.15 -41.74
N GLY A 278 -0.18 13.93 -42.54
CA GLY A 278 -0.75 13.52 -43.82
C GLY A 278 -0.03 14.32 -44.92
N GLY A 279 1.00 13.68 -45.51
CA GLY A 279 1.78 14.21 -46.62
C GLY A 279 1.01 14.23 -47.89
#